data_2fb6b04408930d219261e94b20ebd83c
#
_entry.id   2fb6b04408930d219261e94b20ebd83c
#
_cell.length_a   1.000
_cell.length_b   1.000
_cell.length_c   1.000
_cell.angle_alpha   90.00
_cell.angle_beta   90.00
_cell.angle_gamma   90.00
#
_symmetry.space_group_name_H-M   'P 1'
#
loop_
_entity.id
_entity.type
_entity.pdbx_description
1 polymer ?
#
loop_
_entity_poly.entity_id
_entity_poly.type
_entity_poly.pdbx_seq_one_letter_code
_entity_poly.pdbx_strand_id
1 'polypeptide(L)'
;MKMPNCTFLRLRTLLAILILAGISAVSFAQVDQDELRDLPPVVFINYEGPHARIDTREEIRQIGVVVGQSISNSERGIAPTLAAMSAESRREYSYRFNSGALNRYFVIHSVSGPEDNKIDADIFGLGVDAGVDHVRNLRTIIQGYLQAAYNYNAADAALLAEYITIYNAVYRGNWDYFLNRYKTPVIGNLTRERTGLSIRYDEWPGRTLIVIPLGIGGLSSIDTSTISDRRVIEEMRLQDDQGVPSRQDMVDLKEREADEAEQRAQAERDAIRQQENQIAQDRQQAAQDRQDIEQQRQQTQEDQAAGRITDEQARGAQEDLDRREDAVQQRESDLDRQQSDLDQRRDDAQRLDDFAEQKADEARQDREGIASDQQAAITEEAAGGILGITIERLTPVSMGRLVRFNPATGREVRRSPLDVVHVRTVTITGGKILAIAGENTGAGAVRLVEINQNSLEMAKQGDDDIETGSYLWVNGNDLYAVTINLADNKCYLGRFDTNLVLQAKSAVTVHQQASVTIQQGRLLTQREDGSVLILNPSTLAE
;
A
#
# COMPACT_ATOMS: atom_id res chain seq x y z
N MET A 1 -35.76 59.53 -41.46
CA MET A 1 -35.87 58.25 -42.13
C MET A 1 -35.04 57.19 -41.31
N LYS A 2 -35.70 56.14 -40.86
CA LYS A 2 -35.38 55.23 -39.78
C LYS A 2 -34.14 54.37 -40.07
N MET A 3 -33.21 54.33 -39.14
CA MET A 3 -32.26 53.23 -39.01
C MET A 3 -32.88 52.02 -38.26
N PRO A 4 -32.62 50.77 -38.61
CA PRO A 4 -32.96 49.66 -37.78
C PRO A 4 -31.74 48.89 -37.25
N ASN A 5 -31.81 48.65 -35.99
CA ASN A 5 -31.37 47.44 -35.27
C ASN A 5 -29.96 46.82 -35.51
N CYS A 6 -29.04 47.29 -34.70
CA CYS A 6 -27.74 46.62 -34.47
C CYS A 6 -27.62 45.96 -33.09
N THR A 7 -28.75 45.63 -32.44
CA THR A 7 -28.76 45.09 -31.05
C THR A 7 -28.87 43.59 -30.95
N PHE A 8 -29.23 42.89 -32.03
CA PHE A 8 -29.40 41.42 -31.99
C PHE A 8 -28.15 40.62 -32.28
N LEU A 9 -27.10 41.21 -32.87
CA LEU A 9 -25.88 40.49 -33.21
C LEU A 9 -24.89 40.44 -32.03
N ARG A 10 -24.98 41.37 -31.07
CA ARG A 10 -24.13 41.40 -29.88
C ARG A 10 -24.56 40.45 -28.77
N LEU A 11 -25.85 40.07 -28.75
CA LEU A 11 -26.38 39.14 -27.73
C LEU A 11 -26.06 37.67 -28.04
N ARG A 12 -25.92 37.31 -29.33
CA ARG A 12 -25.54 35.94 -29.74
C ARG A 12 -24.07 35.66 -29.54
N THR A 13 -23.20 36.64 -29.71
CA THR A 13 -21.76 36.49 -29.44
C THR A 13 -21.44 36.46 -27.96
N LEU A 14 -22.15 37.17 -27.10
CA LEU A 14 -22.00 37.09 -25.65
C LEU A 14 -22.53 35.79 -25.07
N LEU A 15 -23.58 35.20 -25.63
CA LEU A 15 -24.09 33.89 -25.21
C LEU A 15 -23.17 32.74 -25.66
N ALA A 16 -22.52 32.86 -26.81
CA ALA A 16 -21.53 31.86 -27.28
C ALA A 16 -20.21 31.91 -26.46
N ILE A 17 -19.79 33.10 -26.00
CA ILE A 17 -18.61 33.24 -25.13
C ILE A 17 -18.92 32.75 -23.71
N LEU A 18 -20.14 32.92 -23.20
CA LEU A 18 -20.55 32.39 -21.89
C LEU A 18 -20.72 30.88 -21.90
N ILE A 19 -21.11 30.28 -23.02
CA ILE A 19 -21.18 28.80 -23.16
C ILE A 19 -19.78 28.20 -23.32
N LEU A 20 -18.82 28.85 -23.98
CA LEU A 20 -17.44 28.41 -24.04
C LEU A 20 -16.67 28.62 -22.71
N ALA A 21 -17.04 29.62 -21.90
CA ALA A 21 -16.46 29.81 -20.56
C ALA A 21 -17.04 28.88 -19.50
N GLY A 22 -18.21 28.27 -19.74
CA GLY A 22 -18.86 27.31 -18.82
C GLY A 22 -18.44 25.85 -18.98
N ILE A 23 -17.68 25.52 -20.02
CA ILE A 23 -17.18 24.13 -20.25
C ILE A 23 -15.73 23.93 -19.73
N SER A 24 -15.10 24.98 -19.23
CA SER A 24 -13.70 24.92 -18.77
C SER A 24 -13.52 24.77 -17.26
N ALA A 25 -14.50 24.24 -16.52
CA ALA A 25 -14.35 24.05 -15.08
C ALA A 25 -15.02 22.76 -14.56
N VAL A 26 -14.83 21.66 -15.28
CA VAL A 26 -14.77 20.35 -14.66
C VAL A 26 -13.35 19.85 -14.90
N SER A 27 -12.40 20.55 -14.32
CA SER A 27 -11.14 19.95 -13.96
C SER A 27 -11.49 18.97 -12.85
N PHE A 28 -11.77 17.72 -13.23
CA PHE A 28 -11.46 16.64 -12.32
C PHE A 28 -10.03 16.93 -11.89
N ALA A 29 -9.79 17.01 -10.58
CA ALA A 29 -8.46 16.97 -10.03
C ALA A 29 -7.86 15.63 -10.44
N GLN A 30 -7.35 15.58 -11.64
CA GLN A 30 -6.48 14.54 -12.10
C GLN A 30 -5.23 14.78 -11.26
N VAL A 31 -5.01 13.88 -10.30
CA VAL A 31 -3.75 13.86 -9.57
C VAL A 31 -2.66 13.97 -10.62
N ASP A 32 -1.87 15.02 -10.55
CA ASP A 32 -0.84 15.29 -11.55
C ASP A 32 0.09 14.08 -11.59
N GLN A 33 0.15 13.40 -12.73
CA GLN A 33 1.02 12.23 -12.88
C GLN A 33 2.49 12.62 -12.66
N ASP A 34 2.82 13.90 -12.78
CA ASP A 34 4.16 14.43 -12.54
C ASP A 34 4.43 14.62 -11.04
N GLU A 35 3.43 14.94 -10.20
CA GLU A 35 3.56 14.88 -8.73
C GLU A 35 3.80 13.44 -8.22
N LEU A 36 3.29 12.42 -8.90
CA LEU A 36 3.54 11.02 -8.57
C LEU A 36 4.94 10.54 -9.00
N ARG A 37 5.58 11.22 -9.96
CA ARG A 37 6.92 10.90 -10.46
C ARG A 37 8.03 11.44 -9.57
N ASP A 38 7.78 12.49 -8.80
CA ASP A 38 8.78 13.17 -7.99
C ASP A 38 9.00 12.55 -6.60
N LEU A 39 8.23 11.49 -6.26
CA LEU A 39 8.48 10.76 -5.04
C LEU A 39 9.63 9.76 -5.26
N PRO A 40 10.69 9.82 -4.45
CA PRO A 40 11.74 8.82 -4.52
C PRO A 40 11.15 7.43 -4.27
N PRO A 41 11.68 6.36 -4.89
CA PRO A 41 11.24 5.01 -4.61
C PRO A 41 11.36 4.72 -3.12
N VAL A 42 10.43 3.92 -2.58
CA VAL A 42 10.42 3.50 -1.18
C VAL A 42 11.57 2.51 -0.95
N VAL A 43 12.76 3.01 -0.84
CA VAL A 43 13.93 2.24 -0.43
C VAL A 43 14.17 2.51 1.05
N PHE A 44 13.92 1.49 1.89
CA PHE A 44 14.13 1.62 3.32
C PHE A 44 15.63 1.70 3.63
N ILE A 45 16.04 2.78 4.29
CA ILE A 45 17.43 3.06 4.63
C ILE A 45 17.75 2.34 5.92
N ASN A 46 18.71 1.41 5.86
CA ASN A 46 19.21 0.71 7.04
C ASN A 46 20.06 1.65 7.90
N TYR A 47 20.02 1.41 9.19
CA TYR A 47 20.86 2.14 10.15
C TYR A 47 22.22 1.48 10.32
N GLU A 48 23.23 2.26 10.18
CA GLU A 48 24.61 1.83 10.34
C GLU A 48 25.23 2.22 11.69
N GLY A 49 24.45 2.84 12.57
CA GLY A 49 24.92 3.29 13.88
C GLY A 49 24.83 2.23 14.98
N PRO A 50 25.31 2.52 16.21
CA PRO A 50 25.20 1.61 17.33
C PRO A 50 23.74 1.37 17.69
N HIS A 51 23.30 0.13 17.57
CA HIS A 51 21.95 -0.31 17.92
C HIS A 51 21.81 -0.39 19.44
N ALA A 52 21.17 0.59 20.06
CA ALA A 52 20.97 0.62 21.49
C ALA A 52 19.99 -0.45 21.99
N ARG A 53 19.05 -0.86 21.14
CA ARG A 53 18.01 -1.85 21.44
C ARG A 53 17.57 -2.55 20.17
N ILE A 54 18.05 -3.74 19.93
CA ILE A 54 17.56 -4.62 18.87
C ILE A 54 16.79 -5.74 19.53
N ASP A 55 15.55 -5.97 19.10
CA ASP A 55 14.77 -7.12 19.53
C ASP A 55 15.38 -8.40 18.93
N THR A 56 15.47 -9.46 19.69
CA THR A 56 15.95 -10.75 19.19
C THR A 56 14.96 -11.31 18.16
N ARG A 57 15.41 -12.22 17.28
CA ARG A 57 14.52 -12.87 16.31
C ARG A 57 13.35 -13.57 16.99
N GLU A 58 13.52 -14.12 18.16
CA GLU A 58 12.45 -14.77 18.93
C GLU A 58 11.45 -13.73 19.45
N GLU A 59 11.92 -12.62 20.01
CA GLU A 59 11.06 -11.51 20.43
C GLU A 59 10.28 -10.94 19.25
N ILE A 60 10.95 -10.69 18.12
CA ILE A 60 10.33 -10.20 16.89
C ILE A 60 9.22 -11.13 16.43
N ARG A 61 9.46 -12.43 16.42
CA ARG A 61 8.45 -13.41 16.02
C ARG A 61 7.24 -13.42 16.95
N GLN A 62 7.46 -13.30 18.25
CA GLN A 62 6.41 -13.39 19.26
C GLN A 62 5.59 -12.10 19.40
N ILE A 63 6.17 -10.93 19.12
CA ILE A 63 5.49 -9.64 19.25
C ILE A 63 4.17 -9.61 18.47
N GLY A 64 4.23 -9.91 17.19
CA GLY A 64 3.05 -9.91 16.32
C GLY A 64 2.02 -10.95 16.75
N VAL A 65 2.47 -12.17 17.05
CA VAL A 65 1.60 -13.27 17.49
C VAL A 65 0.84 -12.92 18.77
N VAL A 66 1.51 -12.37 19.78
CA VAL A 66 0.87 -12.01 21.06
C VAL A 66 -0.19 -10.93 20.87
N VAL A 67 0.12 -9.89 20.08
CA VAL A 67 -0.83 -8.80 19.79
C VAL A 67 -2.01 -9.33 18.96
N GLY A 68 -1.76 -10.15 17.94
CA GLY A 68 -2.79 -10.73 17.09
C GLY A 68 -3.72 -11.68 17.86
N GLN A 69 -3.17 -12.53 18.73
CA GLN A 69 -3.97 -13.39 19.61
C GLN A 69 -4.86 -12.58 20.56
N SER A 70 -4.41 -11.43 21.04
CA SER A 70 -5.21 -10.55 21.89
C SER A 70 -6.44 -10.03 21.16
N ILE A 71 -6.32 -9.66 19.88
CA ILE A 71 -7.46 -9.27 19.04
C ILE A 71 -8.39 -10.46 18.82
N SER A 72 -7.89 -11.57 18.30
CA SER A 72 -8.69 -12.76 18.02
C SER A 72 -9.46 -13.27 19.25
N ASN A 73 -8.84 -13.24 20.42
CA ASN A 73 -9.50 -13.61 21.67
C ASN A 73 -10.58 -12.60 22.09
N SER A 74 -10.34 -11.31 21.85
CA SER A 74 -11.31 -10.25 22.16
C SER A 74 -12.51 -10.29 21.24
N GLU A 75 -12.32 -10.54 19.95
CA GLU A 75 -13.42 -10.68 18.98
C GLU A 75 -14.34 -11.85 19.31
N ARG A 76 -13.79 -12.98 19.76
CA ARG A 76 -14.62 -14.12 20.22
C ARG A 76 -15.53 -13.76 21.42
N GLY A 77 -15.11 -12.79 22.25
CA GLY A 77 -15.90 -12.26 23.36
C GLY A 77 -16.78 -11.07 22.97
N ILE A 78 -16.40 -10.32 21.97
CA ILE A 78 -17.00 -9.03 21.57
C ILE A 78 -18.07 -9.22 20.49
N ALA A 79 -17.86 -10.12 19.51
CA ALA A 79 -18.81 -10.35 18.44
C ALA A 79 -20.22 -10.68 18.93
N PRO A 80 -20.42 -11.55 19.94
CA PRO A 80 -21.74 -11.76 20.56
C PRO A 80 -22.29 -10.51 21.25
N THR A 81 -21.43 -9.71 21.85
CA THR A 81 -21.83 -8.46 22.53
C THR A 81 -22.24 -7.40 21.51
N LEU A 82 -21.53 -7.27 20.40
CA LEU A 82 -21.89 -6.39 19.28
C LEU A 82 -23.20 -6.81 18.62
N ALA A 83 -23.44 -8.11 18.46
CA ALA A 83 -24.69 -8.63 17.94
C ALA A 83 -25.89 -8.31 18.85
N ALA A 84 -25.67 -8.25 20.16
CA ALA A 84 -26.67 -7.90 21.17
C ALA A 84 -26.90 -6.39 21.33
N MET A 85 -26.00 -5.55 20.83
CA MET A 85 -26.11 -4.08 20.93
C MET A 85 -27.01 -3.53 19.83
N SER A 86 -27.81 -2.50 20.16
CA SER A 86 -28.59 -1.77 19.14
C SER A 86 -27.67 -1.10 18.11
N ALA A 87 -28.16 -0.88 16.89
CA ALA A 87 -27.40 -0.22 15.82
C ALA A 87 -26.85 1.16 16.24
N GLU A 88 -27.54 1.85 17.17
CA GLU A 88 -27.08 3.13 17.72
C GLU A 88 -25.93 3.00 18.72
N SER A 89 -25.85 1.89 19.45
CA SER A 89 -24.78 1.62 20.42
C SER A 89 -23.51 1.07 19.77
N ARG A 90 -23.57 0.62 18.50
CA ARG A 90 -22.41 0.13 17.73
C ARG A 90 -21.56 1.23 17.11
N ARG A 91 -21.78 2.50 17.44
CA ARG A 91 -21.28 3.65 16.67
C ARG A 91 -19.78 3.84 16.71
N GLU A 92 -19.07 3.44 17.76
CA GLU A 92 -17.62 3.64 17.84
C GLU A 92 -16.95 2.55 18.68
N TYR A 93 -15.97 1.90 18.08
CA TYR A 93 -15.28 0.81 18.73
C TYR A 93 -13.78 0.89 18.46
N SER A 94 -13.00 1.26 19.47
CA SER A 94 -11.54 1.28 19.37
C SER A 94 -10.92 0.62 20.59
N TYR A 95 -10.22 -0.50 20.37
CA TYR A 95 -9.50 -1.22 21.42
C TYR A 95 -8.01 -1.13 21.23
N ARG A 96 -7.29 -0.84 22.30
CA ARG A 96 -5.84 -0.87 22.30
C ARG A 96 -5.32 -2.14 22.96
N PHE A 97 -4.50 -2.88 22.22
CA PHE A 97 -3.81 -4.08 22.66
C PHE A 97 -2.31 -3.81 22.71
N ASN A 98 -1.64 -4.22 23.81
CA ASN A 98 -0.21 -4.00 24.01
C ASN A 98 0.54 -5.33 24.00
N SER A 99 1.78 -5.35 23.50
CA SER A 99 2.65 -6.51 23.49
C SER A 99 3.33 -6.80 24.84
N GLY A 100 2.58 -6.77 25.95
CA GLY A 100 3.10 -7.06 27.28
C GLY A 100 3.64 -5.84 28.05
N ALA A 101 4.50 -6.07 29.06
CA ALA A 101 4.81 -5.11 30.13
C ALA A 101 5.51 -3.80 29.69
N LEU A 102 6.08 -3.72 28.51
CA LEU A 102 6.91 -2.58 28.10
C LEU A 102 6.23 -1.61 27.13
N ASN A 103 4.98 -1.86 26.70
CA ASN A 103 4.27 -1.02 25.70
C ASN A 103 5.10 -0.67 24.46
N ARG A 104 6.04 -1.52 24.08
CA ARG A 104 6.97 -1.29 22.96
C ARG A 104 6.24 -1.35 21.63
N TYR A 105 5.22 -2.21 21.56
CA TYR A 105 4.36 -2.38 20.39
C TYR A 105 2.90 -2.47 20.85
N PHE A 106 2.02 -1.91 20.07
CA PHE A 106 0.59 -1.99 20.35
C PHE A 106 -0.21 -1.95 19.04
N VAL A 107 -1.44 -2.44 19.10
CA VAL A 107 -2.42 -2.27 18.03
C VAL A 107 -3.66 -1.59 18.59
N ILE A 108 -4.22 -0.68 17.86
CA ILE A 108 -5.57 -0.15 18.09
C ILE A 108 -6.45 -0.73 16.99
N HIS A 109 -7.33 -1.65 17.35
CA HIS A 109 -8.37 -2.16 16.49
C HIS A 109 -9.53 -1.16 16.48
N SER A 110 -9.77 -0.51 15.34
CA SER A 110 -10.74 0.57 15.23
C SER A 110 -11.76 0.23 14.14
N VAL A 111 -12.92 -0.21 14.57
CA VAL A 111 -14.08 -0.56 13.73
C VAL A 111 -15.31 0.17 14.19
N SER A 112 -16.20 0.54 13.26
CA SER A 112 -17.42 1.29 13.55
C SER A 112 -18.54 0.95 12.57
N GLY A 113 -19.72 1.48 12.81
CA GLY A 113 -20.83 1.39 11.88
C GLY A 113 -20.52 2.01 10.51
N PRO A 114 -21.40 1.85 9.52
CA PRO A 114 -21.21 2.38 8.18
C PRO A 114 -20.92 3.89 8.18
N GLU A 115 -19.91 4.32 7.43
CA GLU A 115 -19.61 5.70 7.10
C GLU A 115 -19.29 5.72 5.61
N ASP A 116 -19.96 6.58 4.83
CA ASP A 116 -19.95 6.56 3.37
C ASP A 116 -18.53 6.57 2.80
N ASN A 117 -18.20 5.56 1.98
CA ASN A 117 -16.95 5.39 1.26
C ASN A 117 -15.69 5.35 2.15
N LYS A 118 -15.84 5.10 3.46
CA LYS A 118 -14.73 5.03 4.39
C LYS A 118 -14.60 3.64 5.01
N ILE A 119 -13.37 3.28 5.36
CA ILE A 119 -13.00 1.97 5.85
C ILE A 119 -12.49 2.00 7.29
N ASP A 120 -12.58 0.86 7.94
CA ASP A 120 -12.01 0.59 9.25
C ASP A 120 -10.51 0.28 9.13
N ALA A 121 -9.79 0.31 10.23
CA ALA A 121 -8.38 -0.05 10.25
C ALA A 121 -7.92 -0.57 11.59
N ASP A 122 -6.87 -1.37 11.53
CA ASP A 122 -5.96 -1.55 12.65
C ASP A 122 -4.82 -0.54 12.57
N ILE A 123 -4.41 -0.03 13.72
CA ILE A 123 -3.32 0.92 13.82
C ILE A 123 -2.21 0.27 14.64
N PHE A 124 -1.17 -0.21 13.95
CA PHE A 124 -0.01 -0.81 14.59
C PHE A 124 0.99 0.29 14.98
N GLY A 125 1.19 0.48 16.29
CA GLY A 125 2.04 1.53 16.83
C GLY A 125 3.37 1.01 17.37
N LEU A 126 4.45 1.76 17.08
CA LEU A 126 5.77 1.54 17.64
C LEU A 126 5.98 2.52 18.82
N GLY A 127 6.18 1.98 20.01
CA GLY A 127 6.51 2.78 21.21
C GLY A 127 7.93 3.36 21.16
N VAL A 128 8.23 4.26 22.06
CA VAL A 128 9.55 4.92 22.16
C VAL A 128 10.70 3.94 22.42
N ASP A 129 10.39 2.79 22.98
CA ASP A 129 11.32 1.71 23.30
C ASP A 129 11.31 0.56 22.27
N ALA A 130 10.63 0.75 21.13
CA ALA A 130 10.65 -0.25 20.05
C ALA A 130 12.07 -0.42 19.50
N GLY A 131 12.52 -1.67 19.39
CA GLY A 131 13.89 -2.01 19.00
C GLY A 131 13.99 -2.53 17.57
N VAL A 132 13.04 -2.21 16.69
CA VAL A 132 13.09 -2.62 15.29
C VAL A 132 14.05 -1.74 14.52
N ASP A 133 15.00 -2.37 13.87
CA ASP A 133 16.14 -1.73 13.18
C ASP A 133 16.19 -2.00 11.68
N HIS A 134 15.22 -2.75 11.16
CA HIS A 134 15.20 -3.14 9.75
C HIS A 134 13.77 -3.42 9.30
N VAL A 135 13.41 -3.04 8.06
CA VAL A 135 12.08 -3.29 7.49
C VAL A 135 11.71 -4.78 7.51
N ARG A 136 12.67 -5.67 7.27
CA ARG A 136 12.44 -7.14 7.32
C ARG A 136 11.95 -7.58 8.70
N ASN A 137 12.51 -7.03 9.77
CA ASN A 137 12.09 -7.33 11.14
C ASN A 137 10.67 -6.81 11.41
N LEU A 138 10.36 -5.60 10.95
CA LEU A 138 9.02 -5.04 11.04
C LEU A 138 8.00 -5.89 10.25
N ARG A 139 8.34 -6.31 9.03
CA ARG A 139 7.50 -7.21 8.23
C ARG A 139 7.26 -8.55 8.94
N THR A 140 8.27 -9.10 9.63
CA THR A 140 8.11 -10.32 10.44
C THR A 140 7.12 -10.13 11.60
N ILE A 141 7.12 -8.97 12.26
CA ILE A 141 6.15 -8.65 13.31
C ILE A 141 4.74 -8.58 12.73
N ILE A 142 4.56 -7.83 11.63
CA ILE A 142 3.26 -7.67 10.96
C ILE A 142 2.76 -9.02 10.45
N GLN A 143 3.63 -9.86 9.86
CA GLN A 143 3.29 -11.22 9.44
C GLN A 143 2.75 -12.05 10.61
N GLY A 144 3.44 -12.07 11.75
CA GLY A 144 2.97 -12.77 12.96
C GLY A 144 1.62 -12.25 13.46
N TYR A 145 1.42 -10.94 13.38
CA TYR A 145 0.16 -10.29 13.71
C TYR A 145 -0.98 -10.77 12.78
N LEU A 146 -0.78 -10.73 11.47
CA LEU A 146 -1.79 -11.14 10.48
C LEU A 146 -2.17 -12.61 10.60
N GLN A 147 -1.19 -13.48 10.85
CA GLN A 147 -1.46 -14.89 11.09
C GLN A 147 -2.31 -15.13 12.35
N ALA A 148 -2.02 -14.42 13.44
CA ALA A 148 -2.70 -14.63 14.71
C ALA A 148 -4.06 -13.92 14.80
N ALA A 149 -4.20 -12.73 14.20
CA ALA A 149 -5.44 -11.96 14.23
C ALA A 149 -6.44 -12.43 13.16
N TYR A 150 -5.96 -12.65 11.93
CA TYR A 150 -6.80 -12.87 10.76
C TYR A 150 -6.67 -14.25 10.13
N ASN A 151 -5.86 -15.14 10.73
CA ASN A 151 -5.66 -16.52 10.28
C ASN A 151 -5.10 -16.67 8.85
N TYR A 152 -4.38 -15.66 8.36
CA TYR A 152 -3.66 -15.79 7.10
C TYR A 152 -2.57 -16.87 7.19
N ASN A 153 -2.34 -17.62 6.10
CA ASN A 153 -1.20 -18.51 6.03
C ASN A 153 0.11 -17.72 6.00
N ALA A 154 1.25 -18.40 6.15
CA ALA A 154 2.54 -17.75 6.28
C ALA A 154 2.97 -16.96 5.02
N ALA A 155 2.60 -17.45 3.83
CA ALA A 155 2.95 -16.81 2.56
C ALA A 155 2.11 -15.55 2.34
N ASP A 156 0.80 -15.64 2.49
CA ASP A 156 -0.11 -14.49 2.34
C ASP A 156 0.16 -13.43 3.39
N ALA A 157 0.42 -13.81 4.65
CA ALA A 157 0.78 -12.87 5.70
C ALA A 157 2.11 -12.14 5.43
N ALA A 158 3.09 -12.82 4.82
CA ALA A 158 4.36 -12.19 4.42
C ALA A 158 4.15 -11.20 3.27
N LEU A 159 3.38 -11.58 2.26
CA LEU A 159 3.00 -10.72 1.14
C LEU A 159 2.26 -9.46 1.62
N LEU A 160 1.23 -9.64 2.43
CA LEU A 160 0.47 -8.52 3.00
C LEU A 160 1.34 -7.59 3.85
N ALA A 161 2.27 -8.14 4.64
CA ALA A 161 3.21 -7.34 5.43
C ALA A 161 4.13 -6.49 4.54
N GLU A 162 4.53 -7.00 3.38
CA GLU A 162 5.29 -6.23 2.39
C GLU A 162 4.45 -5.06 1.85
N TYR A 163 3.26 -5.33 1.34
CA TYR A 163 2.37 -4.29 0.81
C TYR A 163 1.98 -3.25 1.87
N ILE A 164 1.67 -3.66 3.09
CA ILE A 164 1.34 -2.76 4.21
C ILE A 164 2.50 -1.81 4.51
N THR A 165 3.75 -2.29 4.51
CA THR A 165 4.90 -1.42 4.77
C THR A 165 5.13 -0.42 3.65
N ILE A 166 5.02 -0.84 2.40
CA ILE A 166 5.14 0.05 1.22
C ILE A 166 3.98 1.06 1.20
N TYR A 167 2.75 0.61 1.37
CA TYR A 167 1.56 1.47 1.46
C TYR A 167 1.73 2.59 2.50
N ASN A 168 2.17 2.25 3.71
CA ASN A 168 2.36 3.24 4.77
C ASN A 168 3.53 4.18 4.50
N ALA A 169 4.54 3.76 3.74
CA ALA A 169 5.64 4.61 3.35
C ALA A 169 5.25 5.58 2.22
N VAL A 170 4.55 5.08 1.20
CA VAL A 170 4.04 5.86 0.06
C VAL A 170 3.12 6.99 0.52
N TYR A 171 2.26 6.72 1.50
CA TYR A 171 1.29 7.71 1.99
C TYR A 171 1.75 8.50 3.21
N ARG A 172 2.98 8.27 3.73
CA ARG A 172 3.51 9.06 4.85
C ARG A 172 3.52 10.54 4.50
N GLY A 173 2.96 11.37 5.40
CA GLY A 173 2.86 12.82 5.21
C GLY A 173 1.63 13.27 4.41
N ASN A 174 0.96 12.38 3.70
CA ASN A 174 -0.28 12.70 3.00
C ASN A 174 -1.49 12.56 3.93
N TRP A 175 -1.66 13.52 4.83
CA TRP A 175 -2.73 13.49 5.83
C TRP A 175 -4.14 13.50 5.22
N ASP A 176 -4.32 14.22 4.13
CA ASP A 176 -5.64 14.34 3.46
C ASP A 176 -6.08 13.00 2.86
N TYR A 177 -5.15 12.16 2.41
CA TYR A 177 -5.45 10.80 1.98
C TYR A 177 -6.09 9.99 3.13
N PHE A 178 -5.49 9.99 4.31
CA PHE A 178 -6.02 9.26 5.46
C PHE A 178 -7.38 9.82 5.92
N LEU A 179 -7.54 11.14 5.97
CA LEU A 179 -8.81 11.78 6.34
C LEU A 179 -9.97 11.37 5.40
N ASN A 180 -9.68 11.25 4.12
CA ASN A 180 -10.70 10.91 3.12
C ASN A 180 -10.98 9.40 3.06
N ARG A 181 -10.00 8.55 3.39
CA ARG A 181 -10.10 7.10 3.23
C ARG A 181 -10.67 6.41 4.46
N TYR A 182 -10.37 6.88 5.66
CA TYR A 182 -10.67 6.17 6.90
C TYR A 182 -11.79 6.83 7.70
N LYS A 183 -12.53 5.97 8.42
CA LYS A 183 -13.64 6.38 9.29
C LYS A 183 -13.17 7.28 10.44
N THR A 184 -14.09 8.08 10.96
CA THR A 184 -13.84 9.03 12.04
C THR A 184 -13.15 8.41 13.27
N PRO A 185 -13.54 7.21 13.78
CA PRO A 185 -12.84 6.59 14.92
C PRO A 185 -11.39 6.20 14.62
N VAL A 186 -11.09 5.79 13.38
CA VAL A 186 -9.71 5.51 12.95
C VAL A 186 -8.89 6.79 12.99
N ILE A 187 -9.40 7.87 12.40
CA ILE A 187 -8.73 9.18 12.35
C ILE A 187 -8.51 9.74 13.76
N GLY A 188 -9.44 9.52 14.69
CA GLY A 188 -9.30 9.93 16.08
C GLY A 188 -8.11 9.29 16.82
N ASN A 189 -7.58 8.18 16.34
CA ASN A 189 -6.41 7.49 16.88
C ASN A 189 -5.11 7.79 16.14
N LEU A 190 -5.15 8.57 15.05
CA LEU A 190 -4.01 8.96 14.23
C LEU A 190 -3.55 10.39 14.54
N THR A 191 -2.30 10.70 14.21
CA THR A 191 -1.79 12.07 14.19
C THR A 191 -0.96 12.29 12.92
N ARG A 192 -1.00 13.49 12.37
CA ARG A 192 -0.32 13.85 11.11
C ARG A 192 1.17 13.47 11.12
N GLU A 193 1.84 13.69 12.27
CA GLU A 193 3.29 13.50 12.39
C GLU A 193 3.70 12.03 12.51
N ARG A 194 2.78 11.17 12.97
CA ARG A 194 3.09 9.77 13.29
C ARG A 194 2.51 8.79 12.28
N THR A 195 1.53 9.21 11.47
CA THR A 195 0.83 8.33 10.55
C THR A 195 1.70 7.95 9.36
N GLY A 196 1.75 6.65 9.09
CA GLY A 196 2.58 6.06 8.03
C GLY A 196 3.98 5.67 8.51
N LEU A 197 4.79 5.16 7.61
CA LEU A 197 6.12 4.59 7.88
C LEU A 197 7.22 5.44 7.21
N SER A 198 8.19 5.94 7.98
CA SER A 198 9.38 6.58 7.41
C SER A 198 10.25 5.54 6.70
N ILE A 199 10.91 5.92 5.62
CA ILE A 199 11.96 5.09 5.00
C ILE A 199 13.19 4.95 5.92
N ARG A 200 13.34 5.82 6.92
CA ARG A 200 14.43 5.83 7.89
C ARG A 200 13.97 5.20 9.19
N TYR A 201 14.53 4.05 9.53
CA TYR A 201 14.09 3.33 10.74
C TYR A 201 14.51 4.02 12.07
N ASP A 202 15.53 4.86 12.07
CA ASP A 202 15.90 5.66 13.25
C ASP A 202 14.80 6.65 13.68
N GLU A 203 13.84 6.93 12.78
CA GLU A 203 12.67 7.72 13.06
C GLU A 203 11.46 6.91 13.54
N TRP A 204 11.51 5.57 13.56
CA TRP A 204 10.35 4.73 13.88
C TRP A 204 9.94 4.74 15.35
N PRO A 205 10.86 4.62 16.34
CA PRO A 205 10.48 4.55 17.74
C PRO A 205 9.69 5.78 18.20
N GLY A 206 8.49 5.56 18.70
CA GLY A 206 7.58 6.60 19.20
C GLY A 206 6.97 7.53 18.15
N ARG A 207 7.34 7.38 16.87
CA ARG A 207 6.91 8.28 15.78
C ARG A 207 6.18 7.57 14.64
N THR A 208 5.75 6.31 14.83
CA THR A 208 5.17 5.51 13.77
C THR A 208 3.85 4.90 14.20
N LEU A 209 2.83 5.13 13.39
CA LEU A 209 1.52 4.49 13.41
C LEU A 209 1.27 3.90 12.02
N ILE A 210 1.42 2.60 11.90
CA ILE A 210 1.16 1.85 10.66
C ILE A 210 -0.33 1.60 10.56
N VAL A 211 -0.95 2.09 9.52
CA VAL A 211 -2.38 1.88 9.25
C VAL A 211 -2.54 0.62 8.41
N ILE A 212 -3.32 -0.32 8.91
CA ILE A 212 -3.65 -1.59 8.25
C ILE A 212 -5.13 -1.53 7.90
N PRO A 213 -5.50 -1.31 6.64
CA PRO A 213 -6.90 -1.17 6.24
C PRO A 213 -7.63 -2.51 6.37
N LEU A 214 -8.85 -2.47 6.88
CA LEU A 214 -9.70 -3.64 7.07
C LEU A 214 -10.76 -3.71 5.97
N GLY A 215 -11.04 -4.92 5.50
CA GLY A 215 -12.08 -5.19 4.53
C GLY A 215 -13.49 -4.96 5.05
N ILE A 216 -14.48 -5.22 4.23
CA ILE A 216 -15.89 -5.00 4.53
C ILE A 216 -16.28 -5.79 5.77
N GLY A 217 -16.77 -5.07 6.79
CA GLY A 217 -17.20 -5.66 8.07
C GLY A 217 -16.14 -5.67 9.17
N GLY A 218 -14.91 -5.23 8.91
CA GLY A 218 -13.87 -4.93 9.93
C GLY A 218 -13.26 -6.13 10.66
N LEU A 219 -13.82 -7.34 10.52
CA LEU A 219 -13.53 -8.44 11.42
C LEU A 219 -12.85 -9.66 10.76
N SER A 220 -12.67 -9.71 9.45
CA SER A 220 -12.26 -10.95 8.81
C SER A 220 -11.11 -10.89 7.82
N SER A 221 -10.73 -9.73 7.31
CA SER A 221 -9.68 -9.63 6.31
C SER A 221 -9.07 -8.22 6.20
N ILE A 222 -7.90 -8.18 5.60
CA ILE A 222 -7.25 -6.93 5.20
C ILE A 222 -7.87 -6.43 3.90
N ASP A 223 -8.03 -5.12 3.73
CA ASP A 223 -8.42 -4.53 2.46
C ASP A 223 -7.24 -4.54 1.49
N THR A 224 -7.17 -5.63 0.72
CA THR A 224 -6.13 -5.85 -0.29
C THR A 224 -6.17 -4.80 -1.40
N SER A 225 -7.34 -4.23 -1.72
CA SER A 225 -7.51 -3.17 -2.72
C SER A 225 -6.83 -1.87 -2.31
N THR A 226 -6.97 -1.49 -1.04
CA THR A 226 -6.34 -0.28 -0.51
C THR A 226 -4.82 -0.40 -0.42
N ILE A 227 -4.27 -1.54 0.04
CA ILE A 227 -2.82 -1.71 0.16
C ILE A 227 -2.12 -2.02 -1.17
N SER A 228 -2.87 -2.34 -2.22
CA SER A 228 -2.37 -2.54 -3.58
C SER A 228 -2.96 -1.54 -4.57
N ASP A 229 -3.23 -0.31 -4.11
CA ASP A 229 -3.74 0.74 -4.97
C ASP A 229 -2.70 1.18 -6.02
N ARG A 230 -3.13 2.06 -6.93
CA ARG A 230 -2.30 2.48 -8.06
C ARG A 230 -0.92 3.01 -7.65
N ARG A 231 -0.81 3.77 -6.55
CA ARG A 231 0.48 4.34 -6.11
C ARG A 231 1.40 3.26 -5.54
N VAL A 232 0.84 2.31 -4.80
CA VAL A 232 1.59 1.17 -4.27
C VAL A 232 2.07 0.27 -5.42
N ILE A 233 1.22 0.02 -6.42
CA ILE A 233 1.62 -0.75 -7.61
C ILE A 233 2.70 -0.03 -8.41
N GLU A 234 2.62 1.30 -8.59
CA GLU A 234 3.69 2.06 -9.24
C GLU A 234 5.01 1.93 -8.45
N GLU A 235 4.96 1.94 -7.11
CA GLU A 235 6.12 1.70 -6.27
C GLU A 235 6.68 0.28 -6.44
N MET A 236 5.81 -0.74 -6.46
CA MET A 236 6.22 -2.13 -6.71
C MET A 236 6.90 -2.31 -8.08
N ARG A 237 6.49 -1.53 -9.09
CA ARG A 237 7.11 -1.52 -10.42
C ARG A 237 8.52 -0.92 -10.44
N LEU A 238 8.87 -0.12 -9.45
CA LEU A 238 10.22 0.44 -9.28
C LEU A 238 11.17 -0.52 -8.56
N GLN A 239 10.65 -1.61 -7.98
CA GLN A 239 11.45 -2.66 -7.35
C GLN A 239 12.03 -3.62 -8.42
N ASP A 240 12.97 -4.48 -7.99
CA ASP A 240 13.58 -5.50 -8.84
C ASP A 240 12.52 -6.33 -9.58
N ASP A 241 12.80 -6.63 -10.85
CA ASP A 241 11.87 -7.33 -11.75
C ASP A 241 10.47 -6.69 -11.79
N GLN A 242 10.39 -5.38 -11.58
CA GLN A 242 9.14 -4.61 -11.53
C GLN A 242 8.17 -5.11 -10.44
N GLY A 243 8.67 -5.75 -9.39
CA GLY A 243 7.88 -6.36 -8.35
C GLY A 243 6.93 -7.46 -8.87
N VAL A 244 7.21 -8.04 -10.04
CA VAL A 244 6.31 -9.00 -10.71
C VAL A 244 5.92 -10.18 -9.83
N PRO A 245 6.83 -10.86 -9.10
CA PRO A 245 6.43 -11.97 -8.23
C PRO A 245 5.41 -11.54 -7.17
N SER A 246 5.70 -10.49 -6.40
CA SER A 246 4.80 -10.01 -5.35
C SER A 246 3.46 -9.52 -5.92
N ARG A 247 3.46 -8.93 -7.12
CA ARG A 247 2.22 -8.51 -7.80
C ARG A 247 1.39 -9.70 -8.27
N GLN A 248 2.02 -10.76 -8.78
CA GLN A 248 1.34 -12.00 -9.14
C GLN A 248 0.74 -12.69 -7.91
N ASP A 249 1.52 -12.80 -6.82
CA ASP A 249 1.05 -13.37 -5.56
C ASP A 249 -0.16 -12.59 -5.00
N MET A 250 -0.19 -11.25 -5.16
CA MET A 250 -1.32 -10.42 -4.77
C MET A 250 -2.56 -10.68 -5.64
N VAL A 251 -2.39 -10.88 -6.94
CA VAL A 251 -3.49 -11.30 -7.84
C VAL A 251 -4.05 -12.63 -7.39
N ASP A 252 -3.20 -13.61 -7.13
CA ASP A 252 -3.61 -14.94 -6.68
C ASP A 252 -4.32 -14.90 -5.31
N LEU A 253 -3.91 -13.99 -4.42
CA LEU A 253 -4.59 -13.76 -3.14
C LEU A 253 -6.01 -13.19 -3.37
N LYS A 254 -6.15 -12.17 -4.21
CA LYS A 254 -7.45 -11.57 -4.55
C LYS A 254 -8.40 -12.59 -5.19
N GLU A 255 -7.90 -13.47 -6.06
CA GLU A 255 -8.69 -14.55 -6.65
C GLU A 255 -9.18 -15.53 -5.58
N ARG A 256 -8.31 -15.94 -4.66
CA ARG A 256 -8.75 -16.80 -3.53
C ARG A 256 -9.78 -16.14 -2.64
N GLU A 257 -9.63 -14.83 -2.36
CA GLU A 257 -10.63 -14.06 -1.60
C GLU A 257 -11.98 -14.02 -2.32
N ALA A 258 -11.97 -13.86 -3.66
CA ALA A 258 -13.17 -13.91 -4.48
C ALA A 258 -13.85 -15.29 -4.42
N ASP A 259 -13.09 -16.36 -4.66
CA ASP A 259 -13.59 -17.74 -4.63
C ASP A 259 -14.20 -18.10 -3.26
N GLU A 260 -13.53 -17.71 -2.16
CA GLU A 260 -14.04 -17.95 -0.80
C GLU A 260 -15.32 -17.15 -0.52
N ALA A 261 -15.41 -15.91 -0.99
CA ALA A 261 -16.61 -15.10 -0.82
C ALA A 261 -17.80 -15.69 -1.61
N GLU A 262 -17.58 -16.13 -2.85
CA GLU A 262 -18.60 -16.78 -3.68
C GLU A 262 -19.09 -18.08 -3.03
N GLN A 263 -18.18 -18.92 -2.52
CA GLN A 263 -18.54 -20.16 -1.84
C GLN A 263 -19.38 -19.89 -0.58
N ARG A 264 -19.02 -18.85 0.20
CA ARG A 264 -19.80 -18.46 1.39
C ARG A 264 -21.19 -17.95 0.99
N ALA A 265 -21.28 -17.09 -0.02
CA ALA A 265 -22.55 -16.58 -0.53
C ALA A 265 -23.45 -17.73 -1.02
N GLN A 266 -22.90 -18.70 -1.73
CA GLN A 266 -23.64 -19.86 -2.20
C GLN A 266 -24.15 -20.74 -1.03
N ALA A 267 -23.30 -21.02 -0.05
CA ALA A 267 -23.67 -21.78 1.13
C ALA A 267 -24.80 -21.10 1.93
N GLU A 268 -24.72 -19.78 2.05
CA GLU A 268 -25.74 -18.97 2.73
C GLU A 268 -27.08 -18.99 1.98
N ARG A 269 -27.07 -18.86 0.66
CA ARG A 269 -28.28 -18.98 -0.18
C ARG A 269 -28.94 -20.37 -0.07
N ASP A 270 -28.11 -21.41 0.01
CA ASP A 270 -28.63 -22.76 0.19
C ASP A 270 -29.29 -22.95 1.57
N ALA A 271 -28.69 -22.41 2.62
CA ALA A 271 -29.25 -22.42 3.97
C ALA A 271 -30.54 -21.60 4.04
N ILE A 272 -30.59 -20.43 3.44
CA ILE A 272 -31.80 -19.59 3.35
C ILE A 272 -32.93 -20.37 2.67
N ARG A 273 -32.68 -20.98 1.51
CA ARG A 273 -33.69 -21.78 0.79
C ARG A 273 -34.27 -22.91 1.64
N GLN A 274 -33.42 -23.60 2.42
CA GLN A 274 -33.90 -24.67 3.33
C GLN A 274 -34.81 -24.10 4.40
N GLN A 275 -34.46 -22.99 5.04
CA GLN A 275 -35.26 -22.34 6.06
C GLN A 275 -36.57 -21.77 5.51
N GLU A 276 -36.56 -21.20 4.31
CA GLU A 276 -37.78 -20.74 3.63
C GLU A 276 -38.80 -21.87 3.40
N ASN A 277 -38.28 -23.02 2.95
CA ASN A 277 -39.13 -24.20 2.77
C ASN A 277 -39.76 -24.66 4.10
N GLN A 278 -39.00 -24.60 5.20
CA GLN A 278 -39.49 -24.92 6.52
C GLN A 278 -40.55 -23.92 6.99
N ILE A 279 -40.28 -22.62 6.87
CA ILE A 279 -41.24 -21.56 7.21
C ILE A 279 -42.54 -21.70 6.39
N ALA A 280 -42.44 -22.05 5.11
CA ALA A 280 -43.61 -22.28 4.27
C ALA A 280 -44.46 -23.44 4.75
N GLN A 281 -43.81 -24.55 5.16
CA GLN A 281 -44.52 -25.70 5.75
C GLN A 281 -45.17 -25.34 7.08
N ASP A 282 -44.45 -24.65 7.96
CA ASP A 282 -44.97 -24.26 9.27
C ASP A 282 -46.12 -23.24 9.16
N ARG A 283 -46.10 -22.32 8.19
CA ARG A 283 -47.23 -21.43 7.87
C ARG A 283 -48.45 -22.21 7.36
N GLN A 284 -48.22 -23.20 6.51
CA GLN A 284 -49.30 -24.06 6.04
C GLN A 284 -49.96 -24.83 7.19
N GLN A 285 -49.15 -25.35 8.12
CA GLN A 285 -49.67 -26.03 9.32
C GLN A 285 -50.44 -25.06 10.23
N ALA A 286 -49.92 -23.88 10.49
CA ALA A 286 -50.61 -22.85 11.28
C ALA A 286 -51.97 -22.45 10.66
N ALA A 287 -52.02 -22.35 9.32
CA ALA A 287 -53.28 -22.07 8.62
C ALA A 287 -54.30 -23.23 8.76
N GLN A 288 -53.85 -24.48 8.72
CA GLN A 288 -54.70 -25.66 8.98
C GLN A 288 -55.21 -25.67 10.41
N ASP A 289 -54.34 -25.49 11.40
CA ASP A 289 -54.70 -25.42 12.82
C ASP A 289 -55.75 -24.32 13.07
N ARG A 290 -55.65 -23.18 12.40
CA ARG A 290 -56.64 -22.08 12.49
C ARG A 290 -58.01 -22.49 11.91
N GLN A 291 -58.01 -23.18 10.76
CA GLN A 291 -59.26 -23.68 10.17
C GLN A 291 -59.93 -24.74 11.08
N ASP A 292 -59.16 -25.63 11.68
CA ASP A 292 -59.68 -26.65 12.60
C ASP A 292 -60.27 -26.02 13.87
N ILE A 293 -59.62 -24.97 14.41
CA ILE A 293 -60.12 -24.21 15.55
C ILE A 293 -61.49 -23.58 15.22
N GLU A 294 -61.58 -22.92 14.05
CA GLU A 294 -62.82 -22.27 13.62
C GLU A 294 -63.97 -23.28 13.41
N GLN A 295 -63.70 -24.42 12.77
CA GLN A 295 -64.69 -25.50 12.61
C GLN A 295 -65.17 -26.05 13.97
N GLN A 296 -64.24 -26.29 14.90
CA GLN A 296 -64.57 -26.75 16.24
C GLN A 296 -65.39 -25.72 17.03
N ARG A 297 -65.10 -24.43 16.85
CA ARG A 297 -65.82 -23.32 17.44
C ARG A 297 -67.27 -23.29 16.94
N GLN A 298 -67.47 -23.41 15.62
CA GLN A 298 -68.81 -23.53 15.03
C GLN A 298 -69.59 -24.75 15.53
N GLN A 299 -68.94 -25.94 15.55
CA GLN A 299 -69.54 -27.14 16.03
C GLN A 299 -69.93 -27.02 17.52
N THR A 300 -69.11 -26.44 18.37
CA THR A 300 -69.38 -26.19 19.77
C THR A 300 -70.59 -25.28 19.96
N GLN A 301 -70.75 -24.25 19.16
CA GLN A 301 -71.89 -23.33 19.17
C GLN A 301 -73.19 -24.05 18.73
N GLU A 302 -73.12 -24.86 17.66
CA GLU A 302 -74.27 -25.66 17.19
C GLU A 302 -74.74 -26.72 18.23
N ASP A 303 -73.79 -27.39 18.89
CA ASP A 303 -74.06 -28.37 19.89
C ASP A 303 -74.67 -27.77 21.16
N GLN A 304 -74.24 -26.59 21.55
CA GLN A 304 -74.82 -25.82 22.64
C GLN A 304 -76.27 -25.36 22.27
N ALA A 305 -76.43 -24.79 21.08
CA ALA A 305 -77.78 -24.37 20.63
C ALA A 305 -78.79 -25.50 20.50
N ALA A 306 -78.33 -26.71 20.12
CA ALA A 306 -79.11 -27.94 20.05
C ALA A 306 -79.32 -28.61 21.41
N GLY A 307 -78.78 -28.09 22.51
CA GLY A 307 -78.88 -28.69 23.86
C GLY A 307 -78.09 -30.01 24.02
N ARG A 308 -77.14 -30.30 23.13
CA ARG A 308 -76.28 -31.48 23.14
C ARG A 308 -75.15 -31.41 24.17
N ILE A 309 -74.72 -30.23 24.55
CA ILE A 309 -73.74 -29.98 25.60
C ILE A 309 -74.24 -28.90 26.56
N THR A 310 -73.77 -28.90 27.80
CA THR A 310 -74.11 -27.93 28.83
C THR A 310 -73.37 -26.62 28.63
N ASP A 311 -73.87 -25.54 29.22
CA ASP A 311 -73.17 -24.20 29.17
C ASP A 311 -71.79 -24.28 29.81
N GLU A 312 -71.55 -25.10 30.81
CA GLU A 312 -70.25 -25.30 31.44
C GLU A 312 -69.27 -26.01 30.49
N GLN A 313 -69.74 -27.04 29.77
CA GLN A 313 -68.96 -27.75 28.76
C GLN A 313 -68.66 -26.89 27.57
N ALA A 314 -69.59 -26.06 27.09
CA ALA A 314 -69.40 -25.14 26.03
C ALA A 314 -68.30 -24.06 26.39
N ARG A 315 -68.35 -23.55 27.62
CA ARG A 315 -67.40 -22.60 28.15
C ARG A 315 -65.97 -23.20 28.24
N GLY A 316 -65.86 -24.43 28.77
CA GLY A 316 -64.55 -25.12 28.83
C GLY A 316 -63.96 -25.40 27.44
N ALA A 317 -64.83 -25.81 26.47
CA ALA A 317 -64.41 -26.01 25.10
C ALA A 317 -63.93 -24.67 24.44
N GLN A 318 -64.64 -23.56 24.69
CA GLN A 318 -64.26 -22.25 24.18
C GLN A 318 -62.92 -21.77 24.76
N GLU A 319 -62.72 -21.93 26.08
CA GLU A 319 -61.42 -21.56 26.70
C GLU A 319 -60.23 -22.38 26.16
N ASP A 320 -60.45 -23.64 25.76
CA ASP A 320 -59.45 -24.47 25.12
C ASP A 320 -59.14 -24.02 23.69
N LEU A 321 -60.17 -23.67 22.91
CA LEU A 321 -60.03 -23.12 21.56
C LEU A 321 -59.32 -21.77 21.57
N ASP A 322 -59.61 -20.89 22.52
CA ASP A 322 -58.95 -19.60 22.66
C ASP A 322 -57.45 -19.77 22.98
N ARG A 323 -57.10 -20.70 23.88
CA ARG A 323 -55.67 -21.03 24.14
C ARG A 323 -54.96 -21.57 22.91
N ARG A 324 -55.62 -22.38 22.10
CA ARG A 324 -55.05 -22.90 20.83
C ARG A 324 -54.91 -21.81 19.79
N GLU A 325 -55.86 -20.88 19.72
CA GLU A 325 -55.76 -19.71 18.83
C GLU A 325 -54.58 -18.79 19.21
N ASP A 326 -54.42 -18.51 20.51
CA ASP A 326 -53.26 -17.73 21.02
C ASP A 326 -51.93 -18.43 20.66
N ALA A 327 -51.85 -19.77 20.75
CA ALA A 327 -50.66 -20.51 20.37
C ALA A 327 -50.34 -20.45 18.86
N VAL A 328 -51.40 -20.47 18.02
CA VAL A 328 -51.23 -20.28 16.55
C VAL A 328 -50.75 -18.86 16.24
N GLN A 329 -51.35 -17.86 16.87
CA GLN A 329 -50.95 -16.48 16.69
C GLN A 329 -49.51 -16.21 17.12
N GLN A 330 -49.07 -16.80 18.23
CA GLN A 330 -47.67 -16.73 18.67
C GLN A 330 -46.74 -17.37 17.65
N ARG A 331 -47.08 -18.57 17.12
CA ARG A 331 -46.30 -19.23 16.06
C ARG A 331 -46.18 -18.38 14.79
N GLU A 332 -47.27 -17.79 14.35
CA GLU A 332 -47.24 -16.90 13.18
C GLU A 332 -46.31 -15.68 13.40
N SER A 333 -46.36 -15.06 14.58
CA SER A 333 -45.47 -13.97 14.95
C SER A 333 -43.99 -14.39 14.95
N ASP A 334 -43.69 -15.60 15.41
CA ASP A 334 -42.33 -16.14 15.40
C ASP A 334 -41.83 -16.44 13.96
N LEU A 335 -42.74 -16.94 13.10
CA LEU A 335 -42.43 -17.15 11.67
C LEU A 335 -42.18 -15.83 10.91
N ASP A 336 -42.90 -14.77 11.25
CA ASP A 336 -42.65 -13.45 10.66
C ASP A 336 -41.29 -12.87 11.09
N ARG A 337 -40.87 -13.10 12.34
CA ARG A 337 -39.49 -12.72 12.79
C ARG A 337 -38.45 -13.51 12.04
N GLN A 338 -38.63 -14.82 11.89
CA GLN A 338 -37.72 -15.67 11.13
C GLN A 338 -37.61 -15.24 9.67
N GLN A 339 -38.72 -14.85 9.06
CA GLN A 339 -38.72 -14.31 7.69
C GLN A 339 -37.90 -13.03 7.57
N SER A 340 -38.05 -12.10 8.53
CA SER A 340 -37.29 -10.86 8.57
C SER A 340 -35.77 -11.10 8.73
N ASP A 341 -35.40 -12.11 9.53
CA ASP A 341 -34.01 -12.53 9.69
C ASP A 341 -33.44 -13.08 8.36
N LEU A 342 -34.22 -13.91 7.65
CA LEU A 342 -33.82 -14.42 6.34
C LEU A 342 -33.64 -13.32 5.30
N ASP A 343 -34.47 -12.29 5.31
CA ASP A 343 -34.33 -11.16 4.39
C ASP A 343 -33.01 -10.42 4.65
N GLN A 344 -32.60 -10.25 5.91
CA GLN A 344 -31.32 -9.69 6.28
C GLN A 344 -30.15 -10.57 5.80
N ARG A 345 -30.26 -11.89 5.97
CA ARG A 345 -29.25 -12.84 5.49
C ARG A 345 -29.12 -12.87 3.96
N ARG A 346 -30.20 -12.61 3.21
CA ARG A 346 -30.14 -12.44 1.75
C ARG A 346 -29.32 -11.23 1.36
N ASP A 347 -29.52 -10.11 2.07
CA ASP A 347 -28.74 -8.89 1.83
C ASP A 347 -27.24 -9.12 2.12
N ASP A 348 -26.93 -9.91 3.15
CA ASP A 348 -25.55 -10.29 3.48
C ASP A 348 -24.93 -11.20 2.40
N ALA A 349 -25.69 -12.18 1.91
CA ALA A 349 -25.25 -13.05 0.82
C ALA A 349 -25.02 -12.27 -0.48
N GLN A 350 -25.88 -11.29 -0.79
CA GLN A 350 -25.69 -10.42 -1.94
C GLN A 350 -24.42 -9.57 -1.81
N ARG A 351 -24.13 -9.02 -0.62
CA ARG A 351 -22.90 -8.28 -0.38
C ARG A 351 -21.65 -9.12 -0.55
N LEU A 352 -21.71 -10.42 -0.22
CA LEU A 352 -20.60 -11.34 -0.47
C LEU A 352 -20.39 -11.59 -1.98
N ASP A 353 -21.47 -11.72 -2.75
CA ASP A 353 -21.40 -11.84 -4.21
C ASP A 353 -20.79 -10.57 -4.85
N ASP A 354 -21.29 -9.40 -4.46
CA ASP A 354 -20.77 -8.11 -4.96
C ASP A 354 -19.28 -7.96 -4.64
N PHE A 355 -18.85 -8.39 -3.45
CA PHE A 355 -17.45 -8.41 -3.04
C PHE A 355 -16.63 -9.39 -3.89
N ALA A 356 -17.14 -10.60 -4.13
CA ALA A 356 -16.47 -11.60 -4.95
C ALA A 356 -16.27 -11.10 -6.39
N GLU A 357 -17.31 -10.52 -6.99
CA GLU A 357 -17.25 -9.94 -8.33
C GLU A 357 -16.22 -8.79 -8.39
N GLN A 358 -16.25 -7.88 -7.42
CA GLN A 358 -15.27 -6.79 -7.33
C GLN A 358 -13.83 -7.32 -7.27
N LYS A 359 -13.56 -8.31 -6.40
CA LYS A 359 -12.22 -8.88 -6.25
C LYS A 359 -11.73 -9.61 -7.50
N ALA A 360 -12.62 -10.36 -8.16
CA ALA A 360 -12.30 -11.01 -9.42
C ALA A 360 -11.98 -10.00 -10.54
N ASP A 361 -12.71 -8.89 -10.60
CA ASP A 361 -12.46 -7.82 -11.56
C ASP A 361 -11.12 -7.11 -11.28
N GLU A 362 -10.82 -6.79 -10.02
CA GLU A 362 -9.54 -6.21 -9.61
C GLU A 362 -8.38 -7.15 -9.96
N ALA A 363 -8.49 -8.44 -9.64
CA ALA A 363 -7.47 -9.44 -9.96
C ALA A 363 -7.21 -9.54 -11.47
N ARG A 364 -8.29 -9.48 -12.29
CA ARG A 364 -8.18 -9.48 -13.75
C ARG A 364 -7.46 -8.24 -14.27
N GLN A 365 -7.82 -7.05 -13.77
CA GLN A 365 -7.17 -5.80 -14.15
C GLN A 365 -5.69 -5.78 -13.76
N ASP A 366 -5.36 -6.26 -12.56
CA ASP A 366 -3.98 -6.36 -12.09
C ASP A 366 -3.16 -7.33 -12.95
N ARG A 367 -3.74 -8.47 -13.33
CA ARG A 367 -3.11 -9.47 -14.23
C ARG A 367 -2.84 -8.89 -15.61
N GLU A 368 -3.80 -8.16 -16.19
CA GLU A 368 -3.62 -7.45 -17.45
C GLU A 368 -2.54 -6.38 -17.35
N GLY A 369 -2.49 -5.64 -16.24
CA GLY A 369 -1.45 -4.66 -15.94
C GLY A 369 -0.05 -5.30 -15.89
N ILE A 370 0.10 -6.41 -15.17
CA ILE A 370 1.37 -7.15 -15.10
C ILE A 370 1.81 -7.64 -16.48
N ALA A 371 0.90 -8.24 -17.25
CA ALA A 371 1.19 -8.72 -18.60
C ALA A 371 1.61 -7.58 -19.53
N SER A 372 0.95 -6.43 -19.45
CA SER A 372 1.31 -5.22 -20.19
C SER A 372 2.70 -4.71 -19.82
N ASP A 373 3.03 -4.68 -18.54
CA ASP A 373 4.33 -4.23 -18.05
C ASP A 373 5.45 -5.19 -18.48
N GLN A 374 5.23 -6.51 -18.39
CA GLN A 374 6.18 -7.52 -18.88
C GLN A 374 6.40 -7.39 -20.38
N GLN A 375 5.33 -7.19 -21.17
CA GLN A 375 5.45 -6.99 -22.62
C GLN A 375 6.19 -5.70 -22.95
N ALA A 376 5.96 -4.63 -22.18
CA ALA A 376 6.69 -3.37 -22.33
C ALA A 376 8.18 -3.55 -22.02
N ALA A 377 8.53 -4.30 -20.97
CA ALA A 377 9.91 -4.60 -20.59
C ALA A 377 10.62 -5.42 -21.69
N ILE A 378 9.98 -6.46 -22.24
CA ILE A 378 10.52 -7.26 -23.36
C ILE A 378 10.76 -6.37 -24.59
N THR A 379 9.79 -5.52 -24.92
CA THR A 379 9.89 -4.62 -26.07
C THR A 379 11.01 -3.60 -25.88
N GLU A 380 11.20 -3.12 -24.67
CA GLU A 380 12.25 -2.18 -24.31
C GLU A 380 13.64 -2.82 -24.32
N GLU A 381 13.77 -4.03 -23.79
CA GLU A 381 15.03 -4.80 -23.86
C GLU A 381 15.43 -5.03 -25.33
N ALA A 382 14.47 -5.36 -26.17
CA ALA A 382 14.68 -5.50 -27.62
C ALA A 382 15.02 -4.14 -28.30
N ALA A 383 14.48 -3.03 -27.83
CA ALA A 383 14.70 -1.69 -28.39
C ALA A 383 15.94 -0.97 -27.79
N GLY A 384 16.51 -1.53 -26.70
CA GLY A 384 17.71 -0.98 -26.06
C GLY A 384 17.50 0.29 -25.24
N GLY A 385 16.26 0.63 -24.87
CA GLY A 385 15.83 1.77 -24.02
C GLY A 385 16.77 2.98 -23.91
N ILE A 386 16.29 4.17 -23.71
CA ILE A 386 17.11 5.39 -23.56
C ILE A 386 17.51 5.56 -22.11
N LEU A 387 18.82 5.60 -21.83
CA LEU A 387 19.35 5.92 -20.52
C LEU A 387 19.32 7.43 -20.27
N GLY A 388 18.75 7.84 -19.16
CA GLY A 388 18.76 9.21 -18.67
C GLY A 388 19.27 9.29 -17.24
N ILE A 389 19.35 10.49 -16.70
CA ILE A 389 19.66 10.76 -15.29
C ILE A 389 18.75 11.87 -14.78
N THR A 390 18.10 11.65 -13.65
CA THR A 390 17.36 12.70 -12.94
C THR A 390 18.31 13.56 -12.11
N ILE A 391 17.90 14.77 -11.76
CA ILE A 391 18.61 15.62 -10.79
C ILE A 391 17.72 15.74 -9.57
N GLU A 392 18.15 15.16 -8.46
CA GLU A 392 17.40 15.16 -7.20
C GLU A 392 17.98 16.14 -6.19
N ARG A 393 19.29 16.42 -6.27
CA ARG A 393 19.99 17.37 -5.41
C ARG A 393 20.97 18.22 -6.22
N LEU A 394 21.13 19.49 -5.83
CA LEU A 394 22.00 20.45 -6.54
C LEU A 394 23.30 20.77 -5.77
N THR A 395 23.36 20.50 -4.49
CA THR A 395 24.48 20.85 -3.61
C THR A 395 24.91 19.65 -2.76
N PRO A 396 26.22 19.46 -2.49
CA PRO A 396 27.36 20.27 -2.93
C PRO A 396 27.67 20.15 -4.43
N VAL A 397 27.23 19.07 -5.08
CA VAL A 397 27.24 18.82 -6.52
C VAL A 397 25.89 18.32 -6.98
N SER A 398 25.60 18.40 -8.29
CA SER A 398 24.37 17.86 -8.83
C SER A 398 24.39 16.34 -8.76
N MET A 399 23.48 15.75 -7.98
CA MET A 399 23.33 14.31 -7.79
C MET A 399 21.92 13.88 -8.18
N GLY A 400 21.79 12.62 -8.58
CA GLY A 400 20.51 12.04 -8.97
C GLY A 400 20.61 10.56 -9.25
N ARG A 401 19.61 10.03 -9.97
CA ARG A 401 19.47 8.61 -10.31
C ARG A 401 19.54 8.37 -11.79
N LEU A 402 20.12 7.27 -12.18
CA LEU A 402 19.96 6.76 -13.54
C LEU A 402 18.53 6.25 -13.72
N VAL A 403 17.97 6.57 -14.88
CA VAL A 403 16.62 6.12 -15.27
C VAL A 403 16.67 5.64 -16.71
N ARG A 404 15.84 4.65 -17.01
CA ARG A 404 15.69 4.14 -18.37
C ARG A 404 14.27 4.45 -18.87
N PHE A 405 14.18 4.99 -20.06
CA PHE A 405 12.93 5.37 -20.70
C PHE A 405 12.62 4.47 -21.90
N ASN A 406 11.37 4.14 -22.08
CA ASN A 406 10.89 3.56 -23.31
C ASN A 406 10.93 4.65 -24.42
N PRO A 407 11.69 4.45 -25.50
CA PRO A 407 11.86 5.49 -26.52
C PRO A 407 10.59 5.80 -27.31
N ALA A 408 9.63 4.85 -27.38
CA ALA A 408 8.38 5.01 -28.11
C ALA A 408 7.33 5.79 -27.33
N THR A 409 7.29 5.61 -26.00
CA THR A 409 6.26 6.20 -25.13
C THR A 409 6.77 7.34 -24.27
N GLY A 410 8.10 7.51 -24.16
CA GLY A 410 8.73 8.43 -23.21
C GLY A 410 8.54 8.06 -21.75
N ARG A 411 7.94 6.91 -21.46
CA ARG A 411 7.63 6.45 -20.10
C ARG A 411 8.89 5.90 -19.44
N GLU A 412 9.09 6.23 -18.18
CA GLU A 412 10.11 5.63 -17.34
C GLU A 412 9.74 4.15 -17.07
N VAL A 413 10.69 3.25 -17.28
CA VAL A 413 10.51 1.81 -17.16
C VAL A 413 11.42 1.19 -16.11
N ARG A 414 12.54 1.86 -15.79
CA ARG A 414 13.45 1.44 -14.73
C ARG A 414 14.15 2.64 -14.10
N ARG A 415 14.35 2.58 -12.79
CA ARG A 415 15.05 3.59 -12.00
C ARG A 415 16.12 2.93 -11.14
N SER A 416 17.31 3.54 -11.11
CA SER A 416 18.39 3.11 -10.23
C SER A 416 18.01 3.29 -8.76
N PRO A 417 18.30 2.34 -7.86
CA PRO A 417 18.20 2.57 -6.43
C PRO A 417 19.25 3.56 -5.91
N LEU A 418 20.36 3.78 -6.67
CA LEU A 418 21.46 4.66 -6.28
C LEU A 418 21.12 6.11 -6.61
N ASP A 419 20.85 6.93 -5.59
CA ASP A 419 20.41 8.34 -5.70
C ASP A 419 21.52 9.38 -5.54
N VAL A 420 22.74 8.92 -5.31
CA VAL A 420 23.93 9.75 -5.08
C VAL A 420 24.88 9.78 -6.26
N VAL A 421 24.41 9.48 -7.47
CA VAL A 421 25.21 9.53 -8.68
C VAL A 421 25.47 10.98 -9.06
N HIS A 422 26.74 11.36 -9.23
CA HIS A 422 27.12 12.70 -9.70
C HIS A 422 26.77 12.86 -11.17
N VAL A 423 25.78 13.68 -11.47
CA VAL A 423 25.12 13.78 -12.79
C VAL A 423 26.08 14.01 -13.94
N ARG A 424 27.16 14.78 -13.72
CA ARG A 424 28.13 15.15 -14.75
C ARG A 424 29.26 14.14 -14.95
N THR A 425 29.24 13.01 -14.23
CA THR A 425 30.32 12.02 -14.26
C THR A 425 29.93 10.72 -14.94
N VAL A 426 28.66 10.57 -15.29
CA VAL A 426 28.16 9.35 -15.94
C VAL A 426 28.76 9.20 -17.33
N THR A 427 29.39 8.06 -17.57
CA THR A 427 29.97 7.71 -18.87
C THR A 427 29.70 6.25 -19.19
N ILE A 428 29.58 5.93 -20.47
CA ILE A 428 29.39 4.57 -20.97
C ILE A 428 30.61 4.19 -21.77
N THR A 429 31.33 3.18 -21.33
CA THR A 429 32.52 2.66 -22.01
C THR A 429 32.63 1.15 -21.84
N GLY A 430 33.02 0.46 -22.93
CA GLY A 430 33.19 -0.99 -22.91
C GLY A 430 31.94 -1.78 -22.47
N GLY A 431 30.74 -1.25 -22.69
CA GLY A 431 29.50 -1.91 -22.25
C GLY A 431 29.20 -1.75 -20.76
N LYS A 432 29.89 -0.82 -20.07
CA LYS A 432 29.70 -0.53 -18.65
C LYS A 432 29.24 0.92 -18.48
N ILE A 433 28.39 1.17 -17.49
CA ILE A 433 28.08 2.51 -17.01
C ILE A 433 29.02 2.79 -15.84
N LEU A 434 29.87 3.80 -15.97
CA LEU A 434 30.79 4.24 -14.94
C LEU A 434 30.41 5.64 -14.48
N ALA A 435 30.54 5.92 -13.17
CA ALA A 435 30.21 7.21 -12.59
C ALA A 435 31.02 7.47 -11.32
N ILE A 436 30.97 8.69 -10.82
CA ILE A 436 31.29 9.01 -9.43
C ILE A 436 29.97 9.01 -8.65
N ALA A 437 29.94 8.40 -7.49
CA ALA A 437 28.78 8.37 -6.62
C ALA A 437 29.18 8.47 -5.14
N GLY A 438 28.28 8.99 -4.32
CA GLY A 438 28.46 9.14 -2.89
C GLY A 438 28.32 10.57 -2.41
N GLU A 439 28.13 10.72 -1.12
CA GLU A 439 28.10 11.99 -0.41
C GLU A 439 29.24 12.02 0.60
N ASN A 440 30.00 13.09 0.64
CA ASN A 440 31.01 13.30 1.67
C ASN A 440 30.36 13.85 2.95
N THR A 441 29.41 13.10 3.52
CA THR A 441 28.70 13.48 4.75
C THR A 441 28.86 12.38 5.81
N GLY A 442 29.57 12.68 6.84
CA GLY A 442 29.74 11.77 7.99
C GLY A 442 30.60 10.53 7.65
N ALA A 443 29.97 9.37 7.50
CA ALA A 443 30.64 8.12 7.14
C ALA A 443 30.62 7.82 5.63
N GLY A 444 29.97 8.67 4.81
CA GLY A 444 29.85 8.46 3.37
C GLY A 444 31.13 8.82 2.62
N ALA A 445 31.62 7.93 1.78
CA ALA A 445 32.75 8.18 0.87
C ALA A 445 32.23 8.45 -0.54
N VAL A 446 32.92 9.34 -1.27
CA VAL A 446 32.69 9.52 -2.71
C VAL A 446 33.62 8.56 -3.44
N ARG A 447 33.05 7.74 -4.33
CA ARG A 447 33.77 6.64 -5.01
C ARG A 447 33.49 6.59 -6.51
N LEU A 448 34.42 5.96 -7.25
CA LEU A 448 34.09 5.46 -8.58
C LEU A 448 33.17 4.26 -8.46
N VAL A 449 32.13 4.19 -9.29
CA VAL A 449 31.18 3.07 -9.31
C VAL A 449 30.98 2.56 -10.73
N GLU A 450 30.79 1.26 -10.87
CA GLU A 450 30.23 0.60 -12.04
C GLU A 450 28.75 0.29 -11.77
N ILE A 451 27.90 0.66 -12.71
CA ILE A 451 26.44 0.44 -12.61
C ILE A 451 26.07 -0.56 -13.72
N ASN A 452 25.31 -1.58 -13.33
CA ASN A 452 24.80 -2.55 -14.28
C ASN A 452 23.86 -1.89 -15.29
N GLN A 453 24.07 -2.16 -16.58
CA GLN A 453 23.27 -1.53 -17.63
C GLN A 453 21.80 -1.97 -17.62
N ASN A 454 21.49 -3.18 -17.18
CA ASN A 454 20.13 -3.72 -17.21
C ASN A 454 19.36 -3.41 -15.93
N SER A 455 19.93 -3.72 -14.75
CA SER A 455 19.28 -3.48 -13.46
C SER A 455 19.40 -2.03 -12.97
N LEU A 456 20.34 -1.25 -13.48
CA LEU A 456 20.75 0.10 -13.01
C LEU A 456 21.21 0.11 -11.55
N GLU A 457 21.59 -1.03 -11.00
CA GLU A 457 22.16 -1.18 -9.66
C GLU A 457 23.68 -1.01 -9.68
N MET A 458 24.24 -0.68 -8.54
CA MET A 458 25.69 -0.66 -8.37
C MET A 458 26.26 -2.07 -8.45
N ALA A 459 27.01 -2.37 -9.50
CA ALA A 459 27.68 -3.64 -9.72
C ALA A 459 29.02 -3.70 -9.00
N LYS A 460 29.73 -2.59 -8.91
CA LYS A 460 31.07 -2.50 -8.30
C LYS A 460 31.36 -1.09 -7.80
N GLN A 461 32.16 -1.00 -6.75
CA GLN A 461 32.70 0.24 -6.20
C GLN A 461 34.23 0.17 -6.15
N GLY A 462 34.90 1.27 -6.44
CA GLY A 462 36.36 1.41 -6.26
C GLY A 462 36.72 1.70 -4.80
N ASP A 463 37.98 1.45 -4.45
CA ASP A 463 38.47 1.58 -3.08
C ASP A 463 39.01 2.98 -2.74
N ASP A 464 39.28 3.81 -3.75
CA ASP A 464 39.94 5.11 -3.57
C ASP A 464 38.92 6.24 -3.33
N ASP A 465 39.22 7.14 -2.39
CA ASP A 465 38.43 8.33 -2.11
C ASP A 465 38.57 9.34 -3.26
N ILE A 466 37.44 9.73 -3.82
CA ILE A 466 37.33 10.71 -4.92
C ILE A 466 36.90 12.06 -4.36
N GLU A 467 37.49 13.14 -4.86
CA GLU A 467 37.07 14.51 -4.53
C GLU A 467 35.63 14.76 -5.01
N THR A 468 34.78 15.29 -4.16
CA THR A 468 33.37 15.55 -4.44
C THR A 468 33.12 16.37 -5.71
N GLY A 469 33.97 17.36 -5.98
CA GLY A 469 33.90 18.20 -7.17
C GLY A 469 34.56 17.61 -8.42
N SER A 470 35.10 16.39 -8.34
CA SER A 470 35.82 15.76 -9.46
C SER A 470 34.87 15.46 -10.63
N TYR A 471 35.41 15.57 -11.82
CA TYR A 471 34.84 14.98 -13.02
C TYR A 471 35.46 13.59 -13.28
N LEU A 472 34.82 12.83 -14.16
CA LEU A 472 35.34 11.56 -14.66
C LEU A 472 35.69 11.73 -16.15
N TRP A 473 36.98 11.60 -16.48
CA TRP A 473 37.47 11.67 -17.87
C TRP A 473 37.85 10.27 -18.33
N VAL A 474 37.50 9.97 -19.56
CA VAL A 474 37.78 8.67 -20.19
C VAL A 474 38.65 8.86 -21.40
N ASN A 475 39.73 8.10 -21.48
CA ASN A 475 40.60 8.03 -22.66
C ASN A 475 40.92 6.57 -22.98
N GLY A 476 40.20 5.99 -23.91
CA GLY A 476 40.25 4.56 -24.18
C GLY A 476 39.80 3.73 -22.96
N ASN A 477 40.70 2.95 -22.39
CA ASN A 477 40.44 2.16 -21.20
C ASN A 477 40.92 2.83 -19.90
N ASP A 478 41.50 4.00 -19.99
CA ASP A 478 41.96 4.76 -18.82
C ASP A 478 40.91 5.75 -18.36
N LEU A 479 40.64 5.76 -17.05
CA LEU A 479 39.78 6.67 -16.36
C LEU A 479 40.62 7.64 -15.54
N TYR A 480 40.30 8.93 -15.53
CA TYR A 480 40.98 9.91 -14.71
C TYR A 480 39.97 10.62 -13.81
N ALA A 481 40.31 10.71 -12.53
CA ALA A 481 39.52 11.45 -11.53
C ALA A 481 40.44 12.07 -10.48
N VAL A 482 39.99 13.13 -9.83
CA VAL A 482 40.73 13.74 -8.73
C VAL A 482 40.46 12.92 -7.48
N THR A 483 41.49 12.32 -6.92
CA THR A 483 41.43 11.62 -5.62
C THR A 483 41.72 12.59 -4.48
N ILE A 484 41.16 12.33 -3.31
CA ILE A 484 41.42 13.09 -2.09
C ILE A 484 42.11 12.22 -1.05
N ASN A 485 43.10 12.77 -0.38
CA ASN A 485 43.66 12.16 0.82
C ASN A 485 42.96 12.78 2.05
N LEU A 486 42.10 12.00 2.70
CA LEU A 486 41.31 12.48 3.82
C LEU A 486 42.14 12.86 5.06
N ALA A 487 43.42 12.42 5.15
CA ALA A 487 44.25 12.71 6.30
C ALA A 487 44.81 14.16 6.25
N ASP A 488 45.11 14.67 5.04
CA ASP A 488 45.70 16.00 4.85
C ASP A 488 44.88 16.93 3.93
N ASN A 489 43.71 16.43 3.48
CA ASN A 489 42.75 17.09 2.59
C ASN A 489 43.38 17.54 1.27
N LYS A 490 44.40 16.86 0.77
CA LYS A 490 45.08 17.16 -0.49
C LYS A 490 44.55 16.33 -1.64
N CYS A 491 44.42 16.98 -2.78
CA CYS A 491 43.92 16.40 -4.02
C CYS A 491 45.05 15.98 -4.95
N TYR A 492 44.91 14.86 -5.60
CA TYR A 492 45.84 14.28 -6.55
C TYR A 492 45.10 13.76 -7.78
N LEU A 493 45.71 13.81 -8.95
CA LEU A 493 45.14 13.15 -10.11
C LEU A 493 45.40 11.65 -10.04
N GLY A 494 44.34 10.85 -10.14
CA GLY A 494 44.37 9.38 -10.22
C GLY A 494 44.06 8.90 -11.63
N ARG A 495 44.78 7.86 -12.10
CA ARG A 495 44.46 7.08 -13.29
C ARG A 495 44.00 5.70 -12.87
N PHE A 496 42.82 5.31 -13.32
CA PHE A 496 42.20 4.03 -13.01
C PHE A 496 41.97 3.22 -14.28
N ASP A 497 41.89 1.91 -14.15
CA ASP A 497 41.39 1.05 -15.22
C ASP A 497 39.85 0.97 -15.21
N THR A 498 39.28 0.28 -16.19
CA THR A 498 37.82 0.05 -16.26
C THR A 498 37.29 -0.91 -15.20
N ASN A 499 38.16 -1.48 -14.37
CA ASN A 499 37.78 -2.22 -13.17
C ASN A 499 37.84 -1.37 -11.90
N LEU A 500 37.98 -0.04 -12.04
CA LEU A 500 38.02 0.96 -10.98
C LEU A 500 39.24 0.82 -10.04
N VAL A 501 40.29 0.18 -10.52
CA VAL A 501 41.55 0.00 -9.77
C VAL A 501 42.52 1.11 -10.11
N LEU A 502 43.04 1.82 -9.09
CA LEU A 502 44.03 2.86 -9.25
C LEU A 502 45.35 2.30 -9.84
N GLN A 503 45.76 2.79 -10.99
CA GLN A 503 46.95 2.37 -11.72
C GLN A 503 48.13 3.32 -11.53
N ALA A 504 47.85 4.61 -11.38
CA ALA A 504 48.85 5.66 -11.15
C ALA A 504 48.21 6.84 -10.41
N LYS A 505 49.02 7.54 -9.62
CA LYS A 505 48.64 8.77 -8.89
C LYS A 505 49.74 9.83 -9.08
N SER A 506 49.33 11.07 -9.32
CA SER A 506 50.32 12.18 -9.46
C SER A 506 51.08 12.41 -8.15
N ALA A 507 52.36 12.70 -8.24
CA ALA A 507 53.19 13.10 -7.09
C ALA A 507 52.90 14.54 -6.65
N VAL A 508 52.38 15.35 -7.57
CA VAL A 508 52.08 16.78 -7.37
C VAL A 508 50.60 16.93 -7.06
N THR A 509 50.25 17.80 -6.11
CA THR A 509 48.88 18.15 -5.79
C THR A 509 48.21 18.89 -6.95
N VAL A 510 46.94 18.61 -7.17
CA VAL A 510 46.10 19.22 -8.19
C VAL A 510 44.96 20.00 -7.57
N HIS A 511 44.39 20.91 -8.31
CA HIS A 511 43.20 21.64 -7.89
C HIS A 511 42.01 20.68 -7.76
N GLN A 512 41.18 20.85 -6.76
CA GLN A 512 40.03 19.97 -6.48
C GLN A 512 39.05 19.79 -7.68
N GLN A 513 38.97 20.80 -8.54
CA GLN A 513 38.18 20.78 -9.78
C GLN A 513 39.09 20.79 -11.02
N ALA A 514 40.29 20.24 -10.90
CA ALA A 514 41.20 20.16 -12.02
C ALA A 514 40.57 19.45 -13.22
N SER A 515 40.74 20.02 -14.41
CA SER A 515 40.32 19.41 -15.66
C SER A 515 41.41 18.51 -16.24
N VAL A 516 41.05 17.57 -17.10
CA VAL A 516 42.00 16.73 -17.83
C VAL A 516 41.82 16.96 -19.34
N THR A 517 42.93 17.30 -20.01
CA THR A 517 42.99 17.37 -21.47
C THR A 517 44.20 16.58 -21.94
N ILE A 518 44.06 15.70 -22.91
CA ILE A 518 45.16 14.95 -23.49
C ILE A 518 45.42 15.44 -24.91
N GLN A 519 46.61 15.98 -25.13
CA GLN A 519 47.04 16.51 -26.43
C GLN A 519 48.48 16.12 -26.72
N GLN A 520 48.76 15.72 -27.94
CA GLN A 520 50.13 15.37 -28.40
C GLN A 520 50.86 14.40 -27.47
N GLY A 521 50.11 13.43 -26.88
CA GLY A 521 50.68 12.43 -25.95
C GLY A 521 51.01 12.98 -24.56
N ARG A 522 50.58 14.19 -24.22
CA ARG A 522 50.70 14.80 -22.90
C ARG A 522 49.33 15.02 -22.26
N LEU A 523 49.27 14.84 -20.95
CA LEU A 523 48.09 15.15 -20.12
C LEU A 523 48.30 16.54 -19.50
N LEU A 524 47.37 17.45 -19.74
CA LEU A 524 47.33 18.77 -19.14
C LEU A 524 46.26 18.79 -18.06
N THR A 525 46.62 19.33 -16.90
CA THR A 525 45.74 19.54 -15.77
C THR A 525 46.11 20.81 -15.01
N GLN A 526 45.57 21.08 -13.83
CA GLN A 526 45.90 22.29 -13.04
C GLN A 526 46.48 21.87 -11.68
N ARG A 527 47.56 22.56 -11.27
CA ARG A 527 48.09 22.53 -9.92
C ARG A 527 47.08 23.14 -8.93
N GLU A 528 47.33 22.96 -7.66
CA GLU A 528 46.51 23.54 -6.58
C GLU A 528 46.37 25.05 -6.68
N ASP A 529 47.42 25.75 -7.16
CA ASP A 529 47.44 27.19 -7.38
C ASP A 529 46.77 27.65 -8.70
N GLY A 530 46.19 26.70 -9.46
CA GLY A 530 45.54 26.95 -10.74
C GLY A 530 46.49 27.02 -11.95
N SER A 531 47.81 26.93 -11.78
CA SER A 531 48.77 26.91 -12.90
C SER A 531 48.68 25.59 -13.67
N VAL A 532 49.06 25.62 -14.96
CA VAL A 532 49.02 24.41 -15.80
C VAL A 532 50.09 23.42 -15.37
N LEU A 533 49.70 22.16 -15.21
CA LEU A 533 50.54 21.02 -14.93
C LEU A 533 50.52 20.09 -16.13
N ILE A 534 51.69 19.68 -16.61
CA ILE A 534 51.86 18.77 -17.75
C ILE A 534 52.41 17.45 -17.25
N LEU A 535 51.65 16.38 -17.49
CA LEU A 535 51.99 15.04 -17.02
C LEU A 535 52.08 14.03 -18.17
N ASN A 536 52.78 12.96 -17.92
CA ASN A 536 52.67 11.75 -18.74
C ASN A 536 51.32 11.06 -18.47
N PRO A 537 50.48 10.79 -19.49
CA PRO A 537 49.15 10.24 -19.26
C PRO A 537 49.16 8.85 -18.63
N SER A 538 50.18 8.02 -18.87
CA SER A 538 50.23 6.66 -18.34
C SER A 538 50.79 6.58 -16.92
N THR A 539 51.76 7.40 -16.57
CA THR A 539 52.47 7.34 -15.28
C THR A 539 52.08 8.45 -14.31
N LEU A 540 51.44 9.51 -14.81
CA LEU A 540 51.15 10.77 -14.11
C LEU A 540 52.38 11.46 -13.51
N ALA A 541 53.58 11.18 -14.04
CA ALA A 541 54.79 11.92 -13.75
C ALA A 541 54.89 13.20 -14.62
N GLU A 542 55.52 14.25 -14.10
CA GLU A 542 55.82 15.47 -14.86
C GLU A 542 56.76 15.24 -16.04
#